data_be1e76c51e7f9b884464ed6e2c2f4edc
#
_entry.id   be1e76c51e7f9b884464ed6e2c2f4edc
#
_cell.length_a   1.000
_cell.length_b   1.000
_cell.length_c   1.000
_cell.angle_alpha   90.00
_cell.angle_beta   90.00
_cell.angle_gamma   90.00
#
_symmetry.space_group_name_H-M   'P 1'
#
loop_
_entity.id
_entity.type
_entity.pdbx_description
1 polymer ?
#
loop_
_entity_poly.entity_id
_entity_poly.type
_entity_poly.pdbx_seq_one_letter_code
_entity_poly.pdbx_strand_id
1 'polypeptide(L)'
;MNKKTSEKNNILTIGELAEVSGIRLTTLKYYTELGILPFNQEGERLTRKYKKEEALERLEKIKELKEKRLTIKEIITRFSKATNK
;
A
#
# COMPACT_ATOMS: atom_id res chain seq x y z
N MET A 1 14.61 -15.61 13.75
CA MET A 1 14.22 -16.04 13.47
C MET A 1 13.20 -16.24 12.61
N ASN A 2 12.20 -16.19 12.68
CA ASN A 2 11.19 -16.35 11.86
C ASN A 2 11.10 -15.38 10.85
N LYS A 3 11.86 -14.45 10.74
CA LYS A 3 11.78 -13.50 9.79
C LYS A 3 11.85 -14.06 8.46
N LYS A 4 12.61 -15.03 8.18
CA LYS A 4 12.67 -15.55 6.92
C LYS A 4 11.43 -16.15 6.50
N THR A 5 10.84 -16.88 7.31
CA THR A 5 9.61 -17.50 6.97
C THR A 5 8.58 -16.51 6.68
N SER A 6 8.58 -15.45 7.40
CA SER A 6 7.59 -14.46 7.20
C SER A 6 7.71 -13.81 5.89
N GLU A 7 8.84 -13.75 5.31
CA GLU A 7 8.97 -13.14 4.05
C GLU A 7 8.14 -13.73 2.99
N LYS A 8 7.97 -15.02 2.98
CA LYS A 8 7.13 -15.60 1.99
C LYS A 8 5.73 -15.24 2.20
N ASN A 9 5.32 -15.08 3.42
CA ASN A 9 3.97 -14.76 3.73
C ASN A 9 3.70 -13.28 3.73
N ASN A 10 4.70 -12.49 3.37
CA ASN A 10 4.51 -11.07 3.35
C ASN A 10 3.95 -10.53 2.05
N ILE A 11 3.64 -11.42 1.13
CA ILE A 11 3.05 -10.99 -0.13
C ILE A 11 1.57 -11.24 -0.04
N LEU A 12 0.78 -10.20 -0.14
CA LEU A 12 -0.66 -10.30 0.05
C LEU A 12 -1.44 -9.87 -1.17
N THR A 13 -2.62 -10.42 -1.32
CA THR A 13 -3.53 -9.93 -2.33
C THR A 13 -4.20 -8.72 -1.71
N ILE A 14 -4.93 -7.97 -2.49
CA ILE A 14 -5.57 -6.77 -1.98
C ILE A 14 -6.62 -7.13 -0.93
N GLY A 15 -7.28 -8.26 -1.10
CA GLY A 15 -8.24 -8.72 -0.10
C GLY A 15 -7.60 -9.03 1.23
N GLU A 16 -6.44 -9.69 1.16
CA GLU A 16 -5.72 -10.03 2.37
C GLU A 16 -5.20 -8.76 3.03
N LEU A 17 -4.76 -7.81 2.23
CA LEU A 17 -4.27 -6.56 2.77
C LEU A 17 -5.41 -5.81 3.47
N ALA A 18 -6.60 -5.89 2.92
CA ALA A 18 -7.75 -5.25 3.55
C ALA A 18 -7.98 -5.84 4.93
N GLU A 19 -7.82 -7.15 5.05
CA GLU A 19 -8.02 -7.78 6.32
C GLU A 19 -6.98 -7.40 7.37
N VAL A 20 -5.71 -7.42 7.01
CA VAL A 20 -4.69 -7.11 7.98
C VAL A 20 -4.61 -5.62 8.30
N SER A 21 -5.00 -4.78 7.38
CA SER A 21 -4.91 -3.34 7.61
C SER A 21 -6.17 -2.76 8.22
N GLY A 22 -7.28 -3.46 8.09
CA GLY A 22 -8.54 -2.92 8.57
C GLY A 22 -9.09 -1.84 7.67
N ILE A 23 -8.55 -1.68 6.48
CA ILE A 23 -9.00 -0.67 5.55
C ILE A 23 -9.84 -1.32 4.48
N ARG A 24 -10.89 -0.66 4.06
CA ARG A 24 -11.79 -1.22 3.09
C ARG A 24 -11.13 -1.49 1.77
N LEU A 25 -11.55 -2.55 1.14
CA LEU A 25 -11.02 -2.95 -0.14
C LEU A 25 -11.12 -1.83 -1.16
N THR A 26 -12.24 -1.16 -1.21
CA THR A 26 -12.42 -0.08 -2.19
C THR A 26 -11.44 1.06 -1.96
N THR A 27 -11.12 1.33 -0.70
CA THR A 27 -10.17 2.37 -0.38
C THR A 27 -8.78 1.97 -0.84
N LEU A 28 -8.42 0.70 -0.63
CA LEU A 28 -7.13 0.22 -1.06
C LEU A 28 -6.99 0.27 -2.58
N LYS A 29 -8.06 -0.06 -3.27
CA LYS A 29 -8.05 0.01 -4.71
C LYS A 29 -7.84 1.44 -5.16
N TYR A 30 -8.51 2.35 -4.50
CA TYR A 30 -8.41 3.76 -4.82
C TYR A 30 -6.96 4.24 -4.63
N TYR A 31 -6.35 3.90 -3.51
CA TYR A 31 -4.99 4.30 -3.25
C TYR A 31 -4.02 3.68 -4.26
N THR A 32 -4.29 2.45 -4.65
CA THR A 32 -3.45 1.78 -5.63
C THR A 32 -3.53 2.51 -6.97
N GLU A 33 -4.72 2.89 -7.35
CA GLU A 33 -4.89 3.58 -8.61
C GLU A 33 -4.32 4.98 -8.60
N LEU A 34 -4.27 5.60 -7.44
CA LEU A 34 -3.69 6.91 -7.34
C LEU A 34 -2.17 6.85 -7.36
N GLY A 35 -1.61 5.66 -7.21
CA GLY A 35 -0.17 5.52 -7.23
C GLY A 35 0.51 5.76 -5.89
N ILE A 36 -0.27 5.82 -4.82
CA ILE A 36 0.33 6.07 -3.51
C ILE A 36 0.44 4.80 -2.68
N LEU A 37 -0.02 3.68 -3.20
CA LEU A 37 0.12 2.40 -2.51
C LEU A 37 0.89 1.47 -3.42
N PRO A 38 2.11 1.13 -3.08
CA PRO A 38 2.94 0.32 -3.97
C PRO A 38 2.46 -1.11 -4.12
N PHE A 39 2.63 -1.67 -5.27
CA PHE A 39 2.22 -3.03 -5.54
C PHE A 39 3.04 -3.60 -6.68
N ASN A 40 3.00 -4.91 -6.83
CA ASN A 40 3.66 -5.57 -7.93
C ASN A 40 2.61 -6.30 -8.73
N GLN A 41 2.75 -6.33 -10.02
CA GLN A 41 1.84 -7.09 -10.86
C GLN A 41 2.64 -8.23 -11.44
N GLU A 42 2.15 -9.43 -11.26
CA GLU A 42 2.85 -10.57 -11.74
C GLU A 42 1.92 -11.55 -12.36
N GLY A 43 2.43 -12.38 -13.21
CA GLY A 43 1.63 -13.40 -13.79
C GLY A 43 0.86 -12.93 -14.98
N GLU A 44 0.24 -13.85 -15.63
CA GLU A 44 -0.49 -13.54 -16.81
C GLU A 44 -1.67 -12.70 -16.57
N ARG A 45 -2.26 -12.82 -15.39
CA ARG A 45 -3.42 -12.04 -15.10
C ARG A 45 -3.08 -10.72 -14.52
N LEU A 46 -1.81 -10.42 -14.38
CA LEU A 46 -1.38 -9.16 -13.82
C LEU A 46 -2.06 -8.90 -12.48
N THR A 47 -2.13 -9.94 -11.67
CA THR A 47 -2.73 -9.80 -10.36
C THR A 47 -1.85 -8.92 -9.51
N ARG A 48 -2.44 -7.99 -8.80
CA ARG A 48 -1.69 -7.09 -7.96
C ARG A 48 -1.36 -7.76 -6.64
N LYS A 49 -0.09 -7.69 -6.27
CA LYS A 49 0.36 -8.22 -5.01
C LYS A 49 1.03 -7.14 -4.22
N TYR A 50 0.87 -7.19 -2.93
CA TYR A 50 1.40 -6.14 -2.07
C TYR A 50 2.36 -6.74 -1.05
N LYS A 51 3.45 -6.04 -0.78
CA LYS A 51 4.38 -6.49 0.24
C LYS A 51 3.81 -5.99 1.55
N LYS A 52 3.51 -6.91 2.45
CA LYS A 52 2.83 -6.57 3.67
C LYS A 52 3.44 -5.40 4.42
N GLU A 53 4.70 -5.50 4.73
CA GLU A 53 5.32 -4.45 5.52
C GLU A 53 5.35 -3.12 4.82
N GLU A 54 5.69 -3.14 3.55
CA GLU A 54 5.75 -1.93 2.78
C GLU A 54 4.38 -1.28 2.66
N ALA A 55 3.38 -2.09 2.39
CA ALA A 55 2.03 -1.58 2.23
C ALA A 55 1.49 -1.01 3.53
N LEU A 56 1.71 -1.73 4.64
CA LEU A 56 1.21 -1.24 5.91
C LEU A 56 1.89 0.05 6.32
N GLU A 57 3.16 0.15 6.06
CA GLU A 57 3.90 1.33 6.38
C GLU A 57 3.38 2.52 5.58
N ARG A 58 3.13 2.31 4.29
CA ARG A 58 2.61 3.35 3.44
C ARG A 58 1.21 3.76 3.87
N LEU A 59 0.39 2.79 4.26
CA LEU A 59 -0.96 3.10 4.69
C LEU A 59 -0.96 3.92 5.98
N GLU A 60 -0.01 3.64 6.85
CA GLU A 60 0.10 4.41 8.06
C GLU A 60 0.47 5.83 7.74
N LYS A 61 1.37 6.01 6.80
CA LYS A 61 1.80 7.33 6.42
C LYS A 61 0.64 8.09 5.79
N ILE A 62 -0.14 7.42 4.96
CA ILE A 62 -1.30 8.05 4.34
C ILE A 62 -2.27 8.50 5.43
N LYS A 63 -2.47 7.65 6.43
CA LYS A 63 -3.36 7.98 7.50
C LYS A 63 -2.89 9.20 8.26
N GLU A 64 -1.59 9.27 8.54
CA GLU A 64 -1.03 10.41 9.21
C GLU A 64 -1.25 11.68 8.43
N LEU A 65 -1.01 11.64 7.13
CA LEU A 65 -1.17 12.81 6.31
C LEU A 65 -2.63 13.25 6.24
N LYS A 66 -3.54 12.30 6.23
CA LYS A 66 -4.94 12.64 6.22
C LYS A 66 -5.35 13.26 7.54
N GLU A 67 -4.76 12.82 8.62
CA GLU A 67 -5.07 13.38 9.91
C GLU A 67 -4.55 14.81 10.00
N LYS A 68 -3.55 15.15 9.21
CA LYS A 68 -3.05 16.49 9.17
C LYS A 68 -3.83 17.31 8.19
N ARG A 69 -4.95 16.76 7.72
CA ARG A 69 -5.84 17.47 6.84
C ARG A 69 -5.30 17.77 5.47
N LEU A 70 -4.35 16.99 5.00
CA LEU A 70 -3.87 17.15 3.64
C LEU A 70 -4.90 16.59 2.69
N THR A 71 -5.02 17.19 1.52
CA THR A 71 -5.93 16.67 0.52
C THR A 71 -5.23 15.52 -0.18
N ILE A 72 -5.99 14.74 -0.91
CA ILE A 72 -5.46 13.62 -1.65
C ILE A 72 -4.39 14.10 -2.63
N LYS A 73 -4.63 15.22 -3.27
CA LYS A 73 -3.68 15.77 -4.17
C LYS A 73 -2.37 16.06 -3.49
N GLU A 74 -2.43 16.62 -2.31
CA GLU A 74 -1.23 16.94 -1.56
C GLU A 74 -0.50 15.68 -1.13
N ILE A 75 -1.24 14.64 -0.78
CA ILE A 75 -0.65 13.40 -0.39
C ILE A 75 0.08 12.76 -1.56
N ILE A 76 -0.55 12.76 -2.71
CA ILE A 76 0.06 12.22 -3.90
C ILE A 76 1.37 12.95 -4.20
N THR A 77 1.34 14.26 -4.08
CA THR A 77 2.50 15.06 -4.35
C THR A 77 3.64 14.73 -3.39
N ARG A 78 3.30 14.52 -2.13
CA ARG A 78 4.28 14.17 -1.15
C ARG A 78 4.99 12.88 -1.50
N PHE A 79 4.25 11.88 -1.86
CA PHE A 79 4.85 10.62 -2.20
C PHE A 79 5.61 10.67 -3.51
N SER A 80 5.15 11.45 -4.43
CA SER A 80 5.82 11.60 -5.69
C SER A 80 7.18 12.24 -5.50
N LYS A 81 7.23 13.27 -4.68
CA LYS A 81 8.43 13.93 -4.41
C LYS A 81 9.40 13.02 -3.73
N ALA A 82 8.95 12.25 -2.80
CA ALA A 82 9.78 11.34 -2.10
C ALA A 82 10.40 10.33 -3.04
N THR A 83 9.66 9.91 -4.01
CA THR A 83 10.14 8.94 -4.90
C THR A 83 11.08 9.49 -5.88
N ASN A 84 10.94 10.72 -6.16
CA ASN A 84 11.68 11.30 -7.13
C ASN A 84 13.01 11.66 -6.78
N LYS A 85 13.60 11.41 -6.07
CA LYS A 85 14.83 11.79 -5.72
C LYS A 85 15.80 11.50 -6.35
#